data_64631b724ed9b3f144d0fe8f6d9d1931
#
_entry.id   64631b724ed9b3f144d0fe8f6d9d1931
#
_cell.length_a   1.000
_cell.length_b   1.000
_cell.length_c   1.000
_cell.angle_alpha   90.00
_cell.angle_beta   90.00
_cell.angle_gamma   90.00
#
_symmetry.space_group_name_H-M   'P 1'
#
loop_
_entity.id
_entity.type
_entity.pdbx_description
1 polymer ?
#
loop_
_entity_poly.entity_id
_entity_poly.type
_entity_poly.pdbx_seq_one_letter_code
_entity_poly.pdbx_strand_id
1 'polypeptide(L)'
;MRAFRLAYDGRPFYGYQRQPDVPTIEETLFDALRSLGVMEAVDDKPAGYAAAGRTDRGVSALSQTVAFDAPTWLTPRALNSELPKTIRAWASAEAPNDFHATHHAVRRTYQYSLYAPHEGDRRTGHDAVVDERAKNALERLCGSHDFHNLTPDATGTWRGLSGRMQREGSFLQLWFAAGGFPRELVRRLVTVVHSVADGSMPIDRVDRLLSEESVDGRYGVAPAPPEPLILTDVTYPQIRFASDPDACTSSVRAFSEASTDAQIRHRTAETIATQIEHGCEY
;
A
#
# COMPACT_ATOMS: atom_id res chain seq x y z
N MET A 1 -1.59 -15.81 -22.05
CA MET A 1 -1.93 -14.91 -20.92
C MET A 1 -0.83 -13.87 -20.73
N ARG A 2 -1.16 -12.66 -20.29
CA ARG A 2 -0.18 -11.60 -19.99
C ARG A 2 -0.42 -11.00 -18.61
N ALA A 3 0.64 -10.58 -17.95
CA ALA A 3 0.59 -9.89 -16.67
C ALA A 3 1.05 -8.44 -16.83
N PHE A 4 0.41 -7.51 -16.10
CA PHE A 4 0.73 -6.08 -16.12
C PHE A 4 0.98 -5.58 -14.69
N ARG A 5 1.96 -4.69 -14.53
CA ARG A 5 2.16 -3.95 -13.29
C ARG A 5 1.46 -2.60 -13.37
N LEU A 6 0.62 -2.34 -12.37
CA LEU A 6 -0.13 -1.09 -12.22
C LEU A 6 0.40 -0.32 -11.02
N ALA A 7 0.66 0.96 -11.23
CA ALA A 7 0.82 1.95 -10.17
C ALA A 7 -0.45 2.78 -10.05
N TYR A 8 -0.90 3.08 -8.84
CA TYR A 8 -2.06 3.93 -8.61
C TYR A 8 -2.03 4.71 -7.29
N ASP A 9 -2.64 5.89 -7.32
CA ASP A 9 -3.05 6.63 -6.13
C ASP A 9 -4.41 6.11 -5.67
N GLY A 10 -4.45 5.48 -4.50
CA GLY A 10 -5.69 4.88 -3.97
C GLY A 10 -6.68 5.87 -3.36
N ARG A 11 -6.27 7.12 -3.09
CA ARG A 11 -7.09 8.11 -2.37
C ARG A 11 -8.44 8.42 -3.01
N PRO A 12 -8.57 8.52 -4.35
CA PRO A 12 -9.86 8.75 -5.01
C PRO A 12 -10.77 7.52 -5.05
N PHE A 13 -10.29 6.33 -4.66
CA PHE A 13 -10.97 5.06 -4.87
C PHE A 13 -11.43 4.40 -3.57
N TYR A 14 -12.54 3.67 -3.66
CA TYR A 14 -13.11 2.88 -2.55
C TYR A 14 -12.45 1.50 -2.41
N GLY A 15 -11.19 1.41 -2.82
CA GLY A 15 -10.36 0.22 -2.80
C GLY A 15 -10.16 -0.37 -4.19
N TYR A 16 -9.50 -1.51 -4.20
CA TYR A 16 -9.15 -2.19 -5.44
C TYR A 16 -10.38 -2.86 -6.09
N GLN A 17 -11.06 -3.70 -5.31
CA GLN A 17 -12.12 -4.56 -5.82
C GLN A 17 -13.36 -3.78 -6.22
N ARG A 18 -13.93 -4.15 -7.37
CA ARG A 18 -15.19 -3.62 -7.88
C ARG A 18 -16.31 -3.71 -6.85
N GLN A 19 -17.07 -2.64 -6.70
CA GLN A 19 -18.23 -2.49 -5.84
C GLN A 19 -19.28 -1.67 -6.55
N PRO A 20 -20.59 -1.88 -6.28
CA PRO A 20 -21.65 -1.06 -6.84
C PRO A 20 -21.51 0.42 -6.45
N ASP A 21 -21.83 1.31 -7.38
CA ASP A 21 -22.03 2.76 -7.17
C ASP A 21 -20.85 3.56 -6.60
N VAL A 22 -19.65 3.00 -6.57
CA VAL A 22 -18.44 3.70 -6.11
C VAL A 22 -17.24 3.46 -7.03
N PRO A 23 -16.35 4.46 -7.22
CA PRO A 23 -15.16 4.27 -8.06
C PRO A 23 -14.16 3.31 -7.39
N THR A 24 -13.68 2.32 -8.16
CA THR A 24 -12.67 1.35 -7.74
C THR A 24 -11.58 1.21 -8.79
N ILE A 25 -10.41 0.72 -8.39
CA ILE A 25 -9.29 0.50 -9.33
C ILE A 25 -9.66 -0.53 -10.39
N GLU A 26 -10.30 -1.63 -9.98
CA GLU A 26 -10.66 -2.75 -10.85
C GLU A 26 -11.69 -2.36 -11.89
N GLU A 27 -12.75 -1.60 -11.52
CA GLU A 27 -13.74 -1.12 -12.49
C GLU A 27 -13.12 -0.15 -13.49
N THR A 28 -12.29 0.79 -13.02
CA THR A 28 -11.59 1.73 -13.90
C THR A 28 -10.67 1.02 -14.90
N LEU A 29 -10.02 -0.08 -14.48
CA LEU A 29 -9.23 -0.92 -15.38
C LEU A 29 -10.14 -1.61 -16.42
N PHE A 30 -11.29 -2.16 -15.99
CA PHE A 30 -12.21 -2.84 -16.90
C PHE A 30 -12.84 -1.88 -17.90
N ASP A 31 -13.15 -0.65 -17.50
CA ASP A 31 -13.61 0.39 -18.41
C ASP A 31 -12.56 0.73 -19.47
N ALA A 32 -11.29 0.84 -19.08
CA ALA A 32 -10.20 1.05 -20.02
C ALA A 32 -10.06 -0.16 -20.99
N LEU A 33 -10.23 -1.40 -20.53
CA LEU A 33 -10.20 -2.60 -21.36
C LEU A 33 -11.38 -2.65 -22.33
N ARG A 34 -12.58 -2.22 -21.91
CA ARG A 34 -13.77 -2.08 -22.78
C ARG A 34 -13.54 -1.04 -23.86
N SER A 35 -13.01 0.14 -23.50
CA SER A 35 -12.68 1.21 -24.43
C SER A 35 -11.67 0.78 -25.50
N LEU A 36 -10.74 -0.11 -25.14
CA LEU A 36 -9.75 -0.68 -26.04
C LEU A 36 -10.26 -1.88 -26.86
N GLY A 37 -11.51 -2.32 -26.64
CA GLY A 37 -12.06 -3.52 -27.30
C GLY A 37 -11.38 -4.83 -26.89
N VAL A 38 -10.78 -4.88 -25.70
CA VAL A 38 -10.15 -6.08 -25.11
C VAL A 38 -11.15 -6.88 -24.28
N MET A 39 -12.20 -6.23 -23.84
CA MET A 39 -13.28 -6.80 -23.04
C MET A 39 -14.63 -6.36 -23.62
N GLU A 40 -15.57 -7.29 -23.76
CA GLU A 40 -16.92 -6.96 -24.22
C GLU A 40 -17.71 -6.26 -23.10
N ALA A 41 -18.71 -5.47 -23.51
CA ALA A 41 -19.54 -4.71 -22.55
C ALA A 41 -20.39 -5.61 -21.63
N VAL A 42 -20.69 -6.83 -22.08
CA VAL A 42 -21.49 -7.83 -21.35
C VAL A 42 -20.66 -8.68 -20.38
N ASP A 43 -19.34 -8.64 -20.51
CA ASP A 43 -18.45 -9.42 -19.67
C ASP A 43 -18.33 -8.83 -18.27
N ASP A 44 -18.38 -9.70 -17.28
CA ASP A 44 -18.17 -9.31 -15.88
C ASP A 44 -16.70 -8.99 -15.62
N LYS A 45 -15.77 -9.74 -16.24
CA LYS A 45 -14.32 -9.57 -16.14
C LYS A 45 -13.61 -10.17 -17.34
N PRO A 46 -12.38 -9.74 -17.66
CA PRO A 46 -11.59 -10.34 -18.73
C PRO A 46 -11.34 -11.84 -18.48
N ALA A 47 -11.25 -12.64 -19.56
CA ALA A 47 -10.95 -14.06 -19.45
C ALA A 47 -9.61 -14.29 -18.72
N GLY A 48 -9.59 -15.26 -17.82
CA GLY A 48 -8.38 -15.58 -17.02
C GLY A 48 -7.97 -14.52 -15.99
N TYR A 49 -8.81 -13.50 -15.73
CA TYR A 49 -8.44 -12.39 -14.85
C TYR A 49 -8.16 -12.79 -13.41
N ALA A 50 -6.99 -12.33 -12.92
CA ALA A 50 -6.62 -12.39 -11.52
C ALA A 50 -5.77 -11.17 -11.14
N ALA A 51 -5.96 -10.66 -9.92
CA ALA A 51 -5.11 -9.62 -9.32
C ALA A 51 -4.24 -10.20 -8.19
N ALA A 52 -3.07 -9.60 -7.92
CA ALA A 52 -2.16 -10.07 -6.89
C ALA A 52 -2.73 -10.00 -5.48
N GLY A 53 -3.58 -9.02 -5.23
CA GLY A 53 -4.24 -8.79 -3.96
C GLY A 53 -5.22 -7.63 -4.05
N ARG A 54 -6.05 -7.51 -3.03
CA ARG A 54 -6.95 -6.37 -2.88
C ARG A 54 -6.29 -5.36 -1.95
N THR A 55 -6.29 -4.09 -2.35
CA THR A 55 -5.93 -2.99 -1.47
C THR A 55 -7.20 -2.37 -0.91
N ASP A 56 -7.17 -1.96 0.36
CA ASP A 56 -8.29 -1.28 1.01
C ASP A 56 -8.51 0.11 0.39
N ARG A 57 -9.66 0.73 0.70
CA ARG A 57 -9.96 2.12 0.35
C ARG A 57 -8.80 3.03 0.75
N GLY A 58 -8.34 3.89 -0.17
CA GLY A 58 -7.29 4.88 0.06
C GLY A 58 -5.85 4.34 -0.04
N VAL A 59 -5.64 3.01 -0.08
CA VAL A 59 -4.32 2.40 -0.18
C VAL A 59 -3.82 2.45 -1.61
N SER A 60 -2.60 2.94 -1.80
CA SER A 60 -1.92 3.06 -3.10
C SER A 60 -1.10 1.82 -3.46
N ALA A 61 -0.67 1.72 -4.71
CA ALA A 61 0.28 0.71 -5.15
C ALA A 61 1.27 1.25 -6.18
N LEU A 62 2.48 0.71 -6.15
CA LEU A 62 3.48 0.83 -7.21
C LEU A 62 3.45 -0.40 -8.12
N SER A 63 3.23 -1.58 -7.57
CA SER A 63 3.39 -2.85 -8.26
C SER A 63 2.21 -3.80 -8.09
N GLN A 64 0.97 -3.27 -8.07
CA GLN A 64 -0.18 -4.16 -8.21
C GLN A 64 -0.03 -4.94 -9.52
N THR A 65 -0.26 -6.23 -9.44
CA THR A 65 -0.15 -7.09 -10.63
C THR A 65 -1.52 -7.64 -11.01
N VAL A 66 -1.87 -7.48 -12.28
CA VAL A 66 -3.06 -8.10 -12.89
C VAL A 66 -2.63 -9.01 -14.01
N ALA A 67 -3.30 -10.14 -14.19
CA ALA A 67 -3.07 -11.07 -15.29
C ALA A 67 -4.41 -11.44 -15.93
N PHE A 68 -4.43 -11.58 -17.24
CA PHE A 68 -5.61 -12.00 -18.01
C PHE A 68 -5.22 -12.41 -19.44
N ASP A 69 -6.13 -12.98 -20.18
CA ASP A 69 -5.95 -13.31 -21.60
C ASP A 69 -5.99 -12.02 -22.42
N ALA A 70 -4.82 -11.44 -22.65
CA ALA A 70 -4.65 -10.19 -23.36
C ALA A 70 -4.12 -10.42 -24.77
N PRO A 71 -4.56 -9.63 -25.78
CA PRO A 71 -3.99 -9.67 -27.11
C PRO A 71 -2.53 -9.18 -27.08
N THR A 72 -1.73 -9.66 -28.04
CA THR A 72 -0.28 -9.36 -28.08
C THR A 72 0.04 -7.88 -28.28
N TRP A 73 -0.86 -7.10 -28.91
CA TRP A 73 -0.69 -5.67 -29.11
C TRP A 73 -0.94 -4.83 -27.85
N LEU A 74 -1.63 -5.39 -26.83
CA LEU A 74 -1.93 -4.65 -25.61
C LEU A 74 -0.66 -4.43 -24.79
N THR A 75 -0.12 -3.23 -24.83
CA THR A 75 1.06 -2.82 -24.07
C THR A 75 0.68 -1.95 -22.86
N PRO A 76 1.57 -1.73 -21.88
CA PRO A 76 1.35 -0.73 -20.83
C PRO A 76 1.02 0.66 -21.38
N ARG A 77 1.67 1.08 -22.49
CA ARG A 77 1.36 2.33 -23.16
C ARG A 77 -0.07 2.37 -23.73
N ALA A 78 -0.51 1.26 -24.34
CA ALA A 78 -1.88 1.16 -24.87
C ALA A 78 -2.92 1.23 -23.74
N LEU A 79 -2.69 0.56 -22.61
CA LEU A 79 -3.54 0.70 -21.42
C LEU A 79 -3.60 2.15 -20.92
N ASN A 80 -2.48 2.84 -20.93
CA ASN A 80 -2.37 4.22 -20.45
C ASN A 80 -3.08 5.25 -21.35
N SER A 81 -3.50 4.92 -22.58
CA SER A 81 -4.33 5.84 -23.38
C SER A 81 -5.74 5.99 -22.80
N GLU A 82 -6.24 4.96 -22.11
CA GLU A 82 -7.59 4.94 -21.55
C GLU A 82 -7.60 5.08 -20.02
N LEU A 83 -6.47 4.75 -19.35
CA LEU A 83 -6.37 4.88 -17.90
C LEU A 83 -6.22 6.34 -17.47
N PRO A 84 -6.89 6.76 -16.37
CA PRO A 84 -6.70 8.10 -15.81
C PRO A 84 -5.27 8.26 -15.24
N LYS A 85 -4.84 9.53 -15.04
CA LYS A 85 -3.52 9.83 -14.47
C LYS A 85 -3.26 9.18 -13.10
N THR A 86 -4.31 8.86 -12.37
CA THR A 86 -4.26 8.21 -11.05
C THR A 86 -3.98 6.71 -11.10
N ILE A 87 -4.10 6.07 -12.28
CA ILE A 87 -3.79 4.66 -12.50
C ILE A 87 -2.91 4.55 -13.75
N ARG A 88 -1.73 3.95 -13.64
CA ARG A 88 -0.79 3.80 -14.75
C ARG A 88 -0.25 2.38 -14.82
N ALA A 89 -0.30 1.77 -16.00
CA ALA A 89 0.46 0.57 -16.31
C ALA A 89 1.89 0.96 -16.70
N TRP A 90 2.93 0.26 -16.21
CA TRP A 90 4.31 0.64 -16.50
C TRP A 90 5.21 -0.52 -16.91
N ALA A 91 4.81 -1.77 -16.67
CA ALA A 91 5.54 -2.96 -17.08
C ALA A 91 4.57 -4.09 -17.45
N SER A 92 5.01 -5.03 -18.27
CA SER A 92 4.26 -6.24 -18.60
C SER A 92 5.19 -7.45 -18.70
N ALA A 93 4.60 -8.65 -18.62
CA ALA A 93 5.26 -9.92 -18.80
C ALA A 93 4.36 -10.88 -19.59
N GLU A 94 4.96 -11.71 -20.43
CA GLU A 94 4.28 -12.93 -20.87
C GLU A 94 4.18 -13.90 -19.68
N ALA A 95 3.04 -14.52 -19.52
CA ALA A 95 2.79 -15.44 -18.43
C ALA A 95 2.27 -16.79 -18.94
N PRO A 96 2.61 -17.91 -18.28
CA PRO A 96 2.02 -19.22 -18.59
C PRO A 96 0.49 -19.16 -18.53
N ASN A 97 -0.19 -20.05 -19.26
CA ASN A 97 -1.65 -20.04 -19.33
C ASN A 97 -2.34 -20.38 -18.00
N ASP A 98 -1.62 -21.05 -17.11
CA ASP A 98 -2.06 -21.37 -15.74
C ASP A 98 -1.63 -20.34 -14.70
N PHE A 99 -1.03 -19.22 -15.13
CA PHE A 99 -0.58 -18.18 -14.21
C PHE A 99 -1.76 -17.52 -13.49
N HIS A 100 -1.64 -17.43 -12.16
CA HIS A 100 -2.62 -16.76 -11.31
C HIS A 100 -1.95 -15.72 -10.42
N ALA A 101 -2.23 -14.44 -10.65
CA ALA A 101 -1.54 -13.34 -9.98
C ALA A 101 -1.63 -13.39 -8.44
N THR A 102 -2.72 -13.92 -7.86
CA THR A 102 -2.84 -14.07 -6.41
C THR A 102 -2.01 -15.24 -5.87
N HIS A 103 -2.15 -16.43 -6.50
CA HIS A 103 -1.65 -17.69 -5.95
C HIS A 103 -0.15 -17.91 -6.22
N HIS A 104 0.35 -17.41 -7.33
CA HIS A 104 1.76 -17.54 -7.70
C HIS A 104 2.66 -16.44 -7.13
N ALA A 105 2.08 -15.45 -6.46
CA ALA A 105 2.86 -14.45 -5.73
C ALA A 105 3.47 -15.07 -4.46
N VAL A 106 4.80 -15.08 -4.39
CA VAL A 106 5.54 -15.64 -3.25
C VAL A 106 5.80 -14.60 -2.15
N ARG A 107 5.75 -13.33 -2.49
CA ARG A 107 5.99 -12.23 -1.55
C ARG A 107 5.26 -10.97 -1.99
N ARG A 108 4.72 -10.24 -1.01
CA ARG A 108 4.21 -8.87 -1.16
C ARG A 108 4.94 -7.98 -0.19
N THR A 109 5.33 -6.79 -0.65
CA THR A 109 6.00 -5.79 0.18
C THR A 109 5.17 -4.53 0.20
N TYR A 110 4.88 -4.05 1.41
CA TYR A 110 4.22 -2.79 1.67
C TYR A 110 5.20 -1.81 2.31
N GLN A 111 5.05 -0.54 1.98
CA GLN A 111 5.72 0.59 2.62
C GLN A 111 4.68 1.51 3.23
N TYR A 112 4.95 2.00 4.45
CA TYR A 112 4.13 3.00 5.12
C TYR A 112 5.00 4.18 5.54
N SER A 113 4.59 5.40 5.18
CA SER A 113 5.25 6.63 5.61
C SER A 113 4.55 7.16 6.86
N LEU A 114 5.03 6.78 8.04
CA LEU A 114 4.50 7.24 9.31
C LEU A 114 5.05 8.63 9.64
N TYR A 115 4.16 9.63 9.72
CA TYR A 115 4.56 10.96 10.19
C TYR A 115 4.82 10.91 11.69
N ALA A 116 6.07 11.12 12.08
CA ALA A 116 6.56 11.08 13.44
C ALA A 116 7.69 12.13 13.58
N PRO A 117 7.33 13.43 13.57
CA PRO A 117 8.31 14.49 13.64
C PRO A 117 9.07 14.43 14.97
N HIS A 118 10.32 14.85 14.94
CA HIS A 118 11.09 15.07 16.15
C HIS A 118 10.48 16.23 16.93
N GLU A 119 10.08 16.02 18.17
CA GLU A 119 9.67 17.07 19.06
C GLU A 119 10.89 17.79 19.64
N GLY A 120 11.15 18.95 19.15
CA GLY A 120 11.98 20.00 19.77
C GLY A 120 13.37 19.65 20.21
N ASP A 121 14.31 20.20 20.53
CA ASP A 121 15.68 20.17 20.96
C ASP A 121 16.42 18.82 20.78
N ARG A 122 17.17 18.72 19.68
CA ARG A 122 18.12 17.62 19.39
C ARG A 122 19.10 17.28 20.53
N ARG A 123 19.08 18.07 21.64
CA ARG A 123 19.95 17.90 22.82
C ARG A 123 19.38 16.88 23.82
N THR A 124 18.10 16.52 23.75
CA THR A 124 17.46 15.69 24.80
C THR A 124 17.56 14.19 24.58
N GLY A 125 18.00 13.71 23.42
CA GLY A 125 18.03 12.28 23.09
C GLY A 125 16.65 11.61 23.00
N HIS A 126 15.56 12.39 23.12
CA HIS A 126 14.18 11.89 23.10
C HIS A 126 13.84 11.18 21.77
N ASP A 127 14.31 11.74 20.67
CA ASP A 127 14.07 11.20 19.32
C ASP A 127 14.72 9.82 19.12
N ALA A 128 15.92 9.64 19.66
CA ALA A 128 16.61 8.34 19.62
C ALA A 128 15.83 7.28 20.42
N VAL A 129 15.19 7.66 21.53
CA VAL A 129 14.35 6.75 22.33
C VAL A 129 13.08 6.37 21.58
N VAL A 130 12.44 7.29 20.86
CA VAL A 130 11.24 7.02 20.04
C VAL A 130 11.59 6.03 18.92
N ASP A 131 12.67 6.27 18.19
CA ASP A 131 13.11 5.38 17.11
C ASP A 131 13.54 4.00 17.63
N GLU A 132 14.21 3.94 18.77
CA GLU A 132 14.58 2.67 19.44
C GLU A 132 13.33 1.87 19.85
N ARG A 133 12.32 2.52 20.44
CA ARG A 133 11.05 1.88 20.81
C ARG A 133 10.32 1.36 19.57
N ALA A 134 10.25 2.16 18.50
CA ALA A 134 9.65 1.75 17.22
C ALA A 134 10.36 0.51 16.65
N LYS A 135 11.70 0.50 16.68
CA LYS A 135 12.53 -0.62 16.23
C LYS A 135 12.26 -1.87 17.05
N ASN A 136 12.25 -1.77 18.38
CA ASN A 136 11.97 -2.89 19.28
C ASN A 136 10.57 -3.49 19.03
N ALA A 137 9.56 -2.65 18.81
CA ALA A 137 8.21 -3.12 18.46
C ALA A 137 8.21 -3.85 17.11
N LEU A 138 8.86 -3.28 16.08
CA LEU A 138 8.96 -3.91 14.77
C LEU A 138 9.68 -5.25 14.82
N GLU A 139 10.78 -5.36 15.57
CA GLU A 139 11.54 -6.61 15.74
C GLU A 139 10.69 -7.72 16.39
N ARG A 140 9.85 -7.38 17.39
CA ARG A 140 8.94 -8.35 18.02
C ARG A 140 7.82 -8.81 17.09
N LEU A 141 7.35 -7.94 16.20
CA LEU A 141 6.34 -8.28 15.20
C LEU A 141 6.88 -9.16 14.05
N CYS A 142 8.20 -9.14 13.84
CA CYS A 142 8.84 -9.96 12.81
C CYS A 142 8.94 -11.42 13.27
N GLY A 143 8.95 -12.33 12.30
CA GLY A 143 8.96 -13.77 12.55
C GLY A 143 7.67 -14.44 12.13
N SER A 144 7.46 -15.67 12.60
CA SER A 144 6.28 -16.46 12.30
C SER A 144 5.29 -16.39 13.46
N HIS A 145 4.17 -15.73 13.27
CA HIS A 145 3.16 -15.49 14.31
C HIS A 145 1.74 -15.71 13.79
N ASP A 146 0.83 -15.97 14.71
CA ASP A 146 -0.59 -15.85 14.49
C ASP A 146 -1.04 -14.41 14.75
N PHE A 147 -1.46 -13.71 13.72
CA PHE A 147 -1.91 -12.32 13.79
C PHE A 147 -3.42 -12.17 13.98
N HIS A 148 -4.12 -13.19 14.52
CA HIS A 148 -5.58 -13.17 14.67
C HIS A 148 -6.10 -11.95 15.48
N ASN A 149 -5.32 -11.44 16.44
CA ASN A 149 -5.67 -10.23 17.20
C ASN A 149 -5.46 -8.91 16.41
N LEU A 150 -4.82 -8.99 15.23
CA LEU A 150 -4.46 -7.84 14.40
C LEU A 150 -5.14 -7.86 13.02
N THR A 151 -6.21 -8.62 12.87
CA THR A 151 -7.01 -8.69 11.65
C THR A 151 -8.46 -9.00 11.98
N PRO A 152 -9.44 -8.54 11.17
CA PRO A 152 -10.82 -9.00 11.28
C PRO A 152 -11.06 -10.39 10.63
N ASP A 153 -10.05 -10.98 9.98
CA ASP A 153 -10.18 -12.30 9.34
C ASP A 153 -10.16 -13.41 10.39
N ALA A 154 -11.13 -14.35 10.28
CA ALA A 154 -11.27 -15.45 11.22
C ALA A 154 -10.30 -16.63 10.96
N THR A 155 -9.69 -16.69 9.78
CA THR A 155 -8.80 -17.79 9.36
C THR A 155 -7.64 -17.29 8.52
N GLY A 156 -6.61 -18.12 8.37
CA GLY A 156 -5.44 -17.74 7.56
C GLY A 156 -4.66 -16.58 8.15
N THR A 157 -4.53 -16.54 9.47
CA THR A 157 -3.90 -15.45 10.23
C THR A 157 -2.42 -15.67 10.53
N TRP A 158 -1.93 -16.90 10.37
CA TRP A 158 -0.50 -17.22 10.49
C TRP A 158 0.33 -16.66 9.34
N ARG A 159 1.37 -15.88 9.66
CA ARG A 159 2.29 -15.32 8.65
C ARG A 159 3.73 -15.32 9.14
N GLY A 160 4.66 -15.60 8.20
CA GLY A 160 6.05 -15.24 8.35
C GLY A 160 6.23 -13.78 7.89
N LEU A 161 6.40 -12.87 8.83
CA LEU A 161 6.57 -11.44 8.59
C LEU A 161 8.04 -11.04 8.64
N SER A 162 8.48 -10.26 7.67
CA SER A 162 9.74 -9.51 7.75
C SER A 162 9.45 -8.02 7.68
N GLY A 163 10.16 -7.25 8.49
CA GLY A 163 10.01 -5.79 8.58
C GLY A 163 11.35 -5.08 8.63
N ARG A 164 11.37 -3.84 8.19
CA ARG A 164 12.49 -2.91 8.38
C ARG A 164 11.96 -1.51 8.52
N MET A 165 12.73 -0.63 9.14
CA MET A 165 12.42 0.79 9.26
C MET A 165 13.63 1.65 8.94
N GLN A 166 13.35 2.90 8.55
CA GLN A 166 14.35 3.93 8.31
C GLN A 166 13.77 5.29 8.63
N ARG A 167 14.53 6.15 9.32
CA ARG A 167 14.17 7.55 9.52
C ARG A 167 14.48 8.37 8.27
N GLU A 168 13.51 9.16 7.82
CA GLU A 168 13.64 10.08 6.69
C GLU A 168 12.98 11.42 7.06
N GLY A 169 13.78 12.34 7.62
CA GLY A 169 13.27 13.60 8.14
C GLY A 169 12.21 13.38 9.21
N SER A 170 11.03 13.98 9.03
CA SER A 170 9.88 13.85 9.95
C SER A 170 9.10 12.54 9.77
N PHE A 171 9.59 11.60 8.97
CA PHE A 171 8.90 10.33 8.73
C PHE A 171 9.72 9.13 9.18
N LEU A 172 9.03 8.14 9.76
CA LEU A 172 9.51 6.77 9.84
C LEU A 172 8.95 6.00 8.65
N GLN A 173 9.85 5.57 7.77
CA GLN A 173 9.51 4.67 6.68
C GLN A 173 9.52 3.24 7.23
N LEU A 174 8.37 2.56 7.13
CA LEU A 174 8.18 1.19 7.60
C LEU A 174 7.92 0.29 6.40
N TRP A 175 8.66 -0.82 6.28
CA TRP A 175 8.40 -1.85 5.28
C TRP A 175 8.00 -3.14 5.93
N PHE A 176 6.97 -3.78 5.39
CA PHE A 176 6.50 -5.10 5.81
C PHE A 176 6.41 -6.02 4.60
N ALA A 177 6.92 -7.24 4.72
CA ALA A 177 6.87 -8.21 3.65
C ALA A 177 6.51 -9.61 4.17
N ALA A 178 5.60 -10.29 3.45
CA ALA A 178 5.11 -11.63 3.73
C ALA A 178 4.61 -12.30 2.43
N GLY A 179 4.31 -13.59 2.48
CA GLY A 179 3.68 -14.31 1.36
C GLY A 179 2.26 -13.80 1.05
N GLY A 180 1.57 -13.23 2.05
CA GLY A 180 0.26 -12.61 1.96
C GLY A 180 -0.07 -11.93 3.27
N PHE A 181 -1.05 -11.03 3.23
CA PHE A 181 -1.49 -10.29 4.42
C PHE A 181 -3.00 -10.51 4.61
N PRO A 182 -3.44 -10.89 5.82
CA PRO A 182 -4.82 -10.75 6.24
C PRO A 182 -5.29 -9.29 6.14
N ARG A 183 -6.60 -9.11 6.08
CA ARG A 183 -7.23 -7.79 5.94
C ARG A 183 -6.78 -6.84 7.05
N GLU A 184 -6.41 -5.60 6.67
CA GLU A 184 -5.96 -4.51 7.55
C GLU A 184 -4.67 -4.80 8.36
N LEU A 185 -4.06 -5.98 8.24
CA LEU A 185 -2.93 -6.36 9.09
C LEU A 185 -1.81 -5.32 9.07
N VAL A 186 -1.32 -4.91 7.88
CA VAL A 186 -0.20 -3.95 7.80
C VAL A 186 -0.52 -2.65 8.52
N ARG A 187 -1.73 -2.13 8.37
CA ARG A 187 -2.16 -0.89 9.03
C ARG A 187 -2.23 -1.04 10.55
N ARG A 188 -2.63 -2.21 11.07
CA ARG A 188 -2.64 -2.50 12.51
C ARG A 188 -1.22 -2.68 13.06
N LEU A 189 -0.31 -3.30 12.28
CA LEU A 189 1.11 -3.36 12.61
C LEU A 189 1.73 -1.96 12.76
N VAL A 190 1.38 -1.04 11.84
CA VAL A 190 1.81 0.37 11.92
C VAL A 190 1.31 1.03 13.21
N THR A 191 0.03 0.83 13.57
CA THR A 191 -0.51 1.38 14.83
C THR A 191 0.24 0.83 16.04
N VAL A 192 0.56 -0.46 16.08
CA VAL A 192 1.36 -1.06 17.17
C VAL A 192 2.72 -0.38 17.26
N VAL A 193 3.47 -0.31 16.14
CA VAL A 193 4.78 0.34 16.10
C VAL A 193 4.71 1.79 16.57
N HIS A 194 3.73 2.56 16.08
CA HIS A 194 3.52 3.96 16.46
C HIS A 194 3.20 4.10 17.96
N SER A 195 2.26 3.31 18.48
CA SER A 195 1.83 3.41 19.89
C SER A 195 2.92 2.97 20.88
N VAL A 196 3.80 2.06 20.49
CA VAL A 196 4.98 1.73 21.31
C VAL A 196 6.03 2.85 21.23
N ALA A 197 6.21 3.43 20.05
CA ALA A 197 7.17 4.51 19.83
C ALA A 197 6.83 5.75 20.68
N ASP A 198 5.57 6.18 20.67
CA ASP A 198 5.09 7.34 21.45
C ASP A 198 4.87 7.05 22.94
N GLY A 199 4.98 5.77 23.36
CA GLY A 199 4.83 5.33 24.75
C GLY A 199 3.39 5.14 25.20
N SER A 200 2.39 5.28 24.33
CA SER A 200 0.97 5.02 24.65
C SER A 200 0.66 3.53 24.80
N MET A 201 1.53 2.65 24.27
CA MET A 201 1.45 1.20 24.41
C MET A 201 2.75 0.65 25.01
N PRO A 202 2.69 -0.12 26.13
CA PRO A 202 3.87 -0.79 26.65
C PRO A 202 4.28 -1.94 25.73
N ILE A 203 5.59 -2.20 25.63
CA ILE A 203 6.15 -3.19 24.71
C ILE A 203 5.62 -4.62 24.97
N ASP A 204 5.35 -4.99 26.22
CA ASP A 204 4.82 -6.32 26.61
C ASP A 204 3.42 -6.59 26.04
N ARG A 205 2.70 -5.53 25.67
CA ARG A 205 1.42 -5.69 25.00
C ARG A 205 1.57 -6.25 23.57
N VAL A 206 2.71 -6.04 22.93
CA VAL A 206 2.99 -6.65 21.61
C VAL A 206 2.99 -8.18 21.76
N ASP A 207 3.64 -8.71 22.80
CA ASP A 207 3.69 -10.15 23.05
C ASP A 207 2.27 -10.72 23.29
N ARG A 208 1.43 -9.98 24.02
CA ARG A 208 0.03 -10.37 24.23
C ARG A 208 -0.80 -10.35 22.94
N LEU A 209 -0.58 -9.38 22.04
CA LEU A 209 -1.23 -9.34 20.73
C LEU A 209 -0.83 -10.49 19.81
N LEU A 210 0.36 -11.08 20.03
CA LEU A 210 0.89 -12.22 19.30
C LEU A 210 0.67 -13.56 20.00
N SER A 211 0.08 -13.57 21.22
CA SER A 211 -0.23 -14.79 21.97
C SER A 211 -1.46 -15.50 21.40
N GLU A 212 -1.70 -16.73 21.84
CA GLU A 212 -2.89 -17.53 21.45
C GLU A 212 -4.19 -17.00 22.08
N GLU A 213 -4.09 -16.15 23.12
CA GLU A 213 -5.26 -15.58 23.78
C GLU A 213 -5.91 -14.49 22.91
N SER A 214 -7.21 -14.58 22.74
CA SER A 214 -7.99 -13.54 22.06
C SER A 214 -8.05 -12.25 22.90
N VAL A 215 -7.72 -11.14 22.28
CA VAL A 215 -7.81 -9.81 22.89
C VAL A 215 -9.21 -9.24 22.66
N ASP A 216 -9.91 -8.85 23.74
CA ASP A 216 -11.24 -8.20 23.67
C ASP A 216 -11.20 -6.97 22.74
N GLY A 217 -12.24 -6.79 21.95
CA GLY A 217 -12.33 -5.72 20.94
C GLY A 217 -12.07 -4.31 21.49
N ARG A 218 -12.42 -4.02 22.75
CA ARG A 218 -12.11 -2.73 23.44
C ARG A 218 -10.60 -2.51 23.66
N TYR A 219 -9.80 -3.59 23.67
CA TYR A 219 -8.35 -3.56 23.75
C TYR A 219 -7.69 -3.85 22.38
N GLY A 220 -8.49 -3.95 21.34
CA GLY A 220 -8.04 -4.16 19.97
C GLY A 220 -7.22 -2.97 19.45
N VAL A 221 -6.49 -3.22 18.38
CA VAL A 221 -5.68 -2.23 17.69
C VAL A 221 -6.43 -1.76 16.45
N ALA A 222 -6.78 -0.47 16.38
CA ALA A 222 -7.39 0.11 15.18
C ALA A 222 -6.38 0.18 14.04
N PRO A 223 -6.80 0.03 12.78
CA PRO A 223 -5.90 0.20 11.63
C PRO A 223 -5.49 1.67 11.46
N ALA A 224 -4.22 1.90 11.17
CA ALA A 224 -3.69 3.23 10.80
C ALA A 224 -4.35 3.77 9.52
N PRO A 225 -4.30 5.09 9.26
CA PRO A 225 -4.80 5.70 8.02
C PRO A 225 -4.29 4.96 6.77
N PRO A 226 -5.12 4.77 5.74
CA PRO A 226 -4.73 3.99 4.56
C PRO A 226 -3.83 4.77 3.58
N GLU A 227 -3.94 6.11 3.54
CA GLU A 227 -3.34 6.94 2.50
C GLU A 227 -1.80 6.85 2.42
N PRO A 228 -1.06 6.72 3.56
CA PRO A 228 0.38 6.57 3.51
C PRO A 228 0.87 5.16 3.16
N LEU A 229 -0.05 4.18 2.99
CA LEU A 229 0.28 2.79 2.68
C LEU A 229 0.38 2.57 1.18
N ILE A 230 1.47 1.94 0.73
CA ILE A 230 1.74 1.62 -0.67
C ILE A 230 2.15 0.15 -0.80
N LEU A 231 1.50 -0.62 -1.69
CA LEU A 231 2.00 -1.92 -2.14
C LEU A 231 3.17 -1.68 -3.12
N THR A 232 4.40 -1.83 -2.66
CA THR A 232 5.60 -1.46 -3.42
C THR A 232 6.11 -2.59 -4.30
N ASP A 233 5.92 -3.86 -3.91
CA ASP A 233 6.32 -5.00 -4.75
C ASP A 233 5.45 -6.23 -4.56
N VAL A 234 5.32 -7.00 -5.64
CA VAL A 234 4.79 -8.37 -5.65
C VAL A 234 5.77 -9.24 -6.44
N THR A 235 6.33 -10.25 -5.80
CA THR A 235 7.37 -11.10 -6.38
C THR A 235 6.79 -12.39 -6.95
N TYR A 236 7.17 -12.70 -8.20
CA TYR A 236 6.82 -13.92 -8.93
C TYR A 236 8.08 -14.59 -9.46
N PRO A 237 8.42 -15.83 -9.06
CA PRO A 237 9.62 -16.52 -9.55
C PRO A 237 9.57 -16.91 -11.03
N GLN A 238 8.35 -17.16 -11.55
CA GLN A 238 8.16 -17.75 -12.89
C GLN A 238 7.99 -16.76 -14.03
N ILE A 239 7.84 -15.46 -13.74
CA ILE A 239 7.69 -14.42 -14.77
C ILE A 239 8.66 -13.28 -14.53
N ARG A 240 9.08 -12.61 -15.60
CA ARG A 240 9.93 -11.42 -15.55
C ARG A 240 9.22 -10.27 -16.23
N PHE A 241 8.99 -9.21 -15.50
CA PHE A 241 8.41 -7.99 -16.04
C PHE A 241 9.46 -7.18 -16.81
N ALA A 242 9.09 -6.75 -18.00
CA ALA A 242 9.81 -5.76 -18.77
C ALA A 242 9.09 -4.41 -18.65
N SER A 243 9.81 -3.37 -18.29
CA SER A 243 9.29 -2.01 -18.28
C SER A 243 9.08 -1.51 -19.72
N ASP A 244 7.99 -0.75 -19.92
CA ASP A 244 7.72 -0.04 -21.17
C ASP A 244 8.24 1.41 -21.00
N PRO A 245 9.27 1.84 -21.76
CA PRO A 245 9.91 3.15 -21.54
C PRO A 245 8.96 4.33 -21.68
N ASP A 246 8.04 4.31 -22.67
CA ASP A 246 7.09 5.38 -22.90
C ASP A 246 6.02 5.40 -21.79
N ALA A 247 5.54 4.23 -21.39
CA ALA A 247 4.62 4.10 -20.28
C ALA A 247 5.26 4.53 -18.95
N CYS A 248 6.51 4.17 -18.69
CA CYS A 248 7.27 4.65 -17.53
C CYS A 248 7.39 6.17 -17.52
N THR A 249 7.78 6.78 -18.63
CA THR A 249 7.93 8.24 -18.75
C THR A 249 6.60 8.95 -18.47
N SER A 250 5.50 8.46 -19.05
CA SER A 250 4.17 9.04 -18.80
C SER A 250 3.69 8.85 -17.38
N SER A 251 4.01 7.71 -16.75
CA SER A 251 3.66 7.42 -15.36
C SER A 251 4.44 8.30 -14.38
N VAL A 252 5.75 8.44 -14.57
CA VAL A 252 6.59 9.34 -13.76
C VAL A 252 6.06 10.76 -13.84
N ARG A 253 5.72 11.25 -15.04
CA ARG A 253 5.14 12.59 -15.21
C ARG A 253 3.84 12.76 -14.43
N ALA A 254 2.91 11.81 -14.53
CA ALA A 254 1.62 11.87 -13.83
C ALA A 254 1.78 11.96 -12.30
N PHE A 255 2.63 11.11 -11.71
CA PHE A 255 2.87 11.11 -10.27
C PHE A 255 3.75 12.29 -9.80
N SER A 256 4.66 12.81 -10.64
CA SER A 256 5.41 14.04 -10.35
C SER A 256 4.51 15.27 -10.32
N GLU A 257 3.55 15.38 -11.26
CA GLU A 257 2.51 16.42 -11.23
C GLU A 257 1.70 16.36 -9.93
N ALA A 258 1.23 15.16 -9.54
CA ALA A 258 0.49 14.97 -8.30
C ALA A 258 1.33 15.30 -7.03
N SER A 259 2.63 14.99 -7.04
CA SER A 259 3.55 15.38 -5.96
C SER A 259 3.71 16.91 -5.87
N THR A 260 3.84 17.59 -7.01
CA THR A 260 3.93 19.06 -7.06
C THR A 260 2.65 19.70 -6.50
N ASP A 261 1.48 19.20 -6.87
CA ASP A 261 0.20 19.68 -6.35
C ASP A 261 0.05 19.48 -4.84
N ALA A 262 0.58 18.35 -4.31
CA ALA A 262 0.61 18.11 -2.88
C ALA A 262 1.55 19.07 -2.14
N GLN A 263 2.73 19.37 -2.70
CA GLN A 263 3.68 20.34 -2.14
C GLN A 263 3.10 21.76 -2.12
N ILE A 264 2.40 22.18 -3.17
CA ILE A 264 1.72 23.49 -3.23
C ILE A 264 0.68 23.59 -2.11
N ARG A 265 -0.16 22.56 -1.95
CA ARG A 265 -1.16 22.51 -0.85
C ARG A 265 -0.54 22.55 0.52
N HIS A 266 0.53 21.77 0.73
CA HIS A 266 1.29 21.78 1.99
C HIS A 266 1.82 23.18 2.30
N ARG A 267 2.49 23.82 1.33
CA ARG A 267 3.06 25.17 1.51
C ARG A 267 2.00 26.22 1.81
N THR A 268 0.84 26.13 1.15
CA THR A 268 -0.29 27.03 1.43
C THR A 268 -0.78 26.89 2.87
N ALA A 269 -1.00 25.64 3.32
CA ALA A 269 -1.47 25.35 4.68
C ALA A 269 -0.45 25.81 5.73
N GLU A 270 0.84 25.53 5.52
CA GLU A 270 1.94 25.97 6.38
C GLU A 270 1.98 27.50 6.50
N THR A 271 1.86 28.21 5.37
CA THR A 271 1.85 29.68 5.37
C THR A 271 0.66 30.24 6.16
N ILE A 272 -0.54 29.67 6.01
CA ILE A 272 -1.72 30.08 6.77
C ILE A 272 -1.51 29.85 8.26
N ALA A 273 -1.03 28.68 8.66
CA ALA A 273 -0.78 28.35 10.07
C ALA A 273 0.23 29.33 10.70
N THR A 274 1.37 29.56 10.06
CA THR A 274 2.42 30.48 10.54
C THR A 274 1.91 31.93 10.67
N GLN A 275 1.08 32.40 9.71
CA GLN A 275 0.54 33.76 9.79
C GLN A 275 -0.49 33.91 10.93
N ILE A 276 -1.26 32.87 11.21
CA ILE A 276 -2.19 32.86 12.37
C ILE A 276 -1.38 32.89 13.67
N GLU A 277 -0.34 32.07 13.82
CA GLU A 277 0.52 32.06 15.01
C GLU A 277 1.08 33.46 15.29
N HIS A 278 1.70 34.11 14.29
CA HIS A 278 2.22 35.47 14.42
C HIS A 278 1.13 36.50 14.71
N GLY A 279 -0.08 36.32 14.19
CA GLY A 279 -1.22 37.21 14.47
C GLY A 279 -1.85 37.05 15.86
N CYS A 280 -1.62 35.89 16.52
CA CYS A 280 -2.10 35.64 17.89
C CYS A 280 -1.12 36.09 18.98
N GLU A 281 0.08 36.52 18.64
CA GLU A 281 1.10 37.03 19.59
C GLU A 281 0.91 38.52 19.95
N TYR A 282 -0.24 39.16 19.59
CA TYR A 282 -0.55 40.57 19.88
C TYR A 282 -1.72 40.71 20.85
#